data_a01a63e1e230e79d48155f202dd81434
#
_entry.id   a01a63e1e230e79d48155f202dd81434
#
_cell.length_a   1.000
_cell.length_b   1.000
_cell.length_c   1.000
_cell.angle_alpha   90.00
_cell.angle_beta   90.00
_cell.angle_gamma   90.00
#
_symmetry.space_group_name_H-M   'P 1'
#
loop_
_entity.id
_entity.type
_entity.pdbx_description
1 polymer ?
#
loop_
_entity_poly.entity_id
_entity_poly.type
_entity_poly.pdbx_seq_one_letter_code
_entity_poly.pdbx_strand_id
1 'polypeptide(L)'
;MENEMNMMPRIGDPAPAFRAATTQGTINFPVDYSGRWIILFSHPADFTPVCTSEFMTFGKMQKEFEELNCQLVGLSVDGLSSHIAWLRTIRERMHFRDMDNIEVQFPLIDDVSMNVSRLYRMI
;
A
#
# COMPACT_ATOMS: atom_id res chain seq x y z
N MET A 1 21.20 -13.45 15.59
CA MET A 1 20.55 -12.22 16.04
C MET A 1 20.48 -11.23 14.90
N GLU A 2 21.60 -10.62 14.52
CA GLU A 2 21.62 -9.70 13.39
C GLU A 2 21.16 -10.37 12.10
N ASN A 3 21.50 -11.64 11.91
CA ASN A 3 21.08 -12.39 10.72
C ASN A 3 19.57 -12.53 10.62
N GLU A 4 18.91 -12.72 11.76
CA GLU A 4 17.45 -12.83 11.78
C GLU A 4 16.79 -11.53 11.35
N MET A 5 17.35 -10.39 11.78
CA MET A 5 16.83 -9.07 11.42
C MET A 5 17.02 -8.75 9.95
N ASN A 6 17.97 -9.41 9.29
CA ASN A 6 18.29 -9.20 7.88
C ASN A 6 17.65 -10.22 6.95
N MET A 7 16.92 -11.17 7.50
CA MET A 7 16.27 -12.21 6.69
C MET A 7 14.94 -11.71 6.14
N MET A 8 14.67 -12.12 4.90
CA MET A 8 13.36 -11.88 4.30
C MET A 8 12.30 -12.67 5.08
N PRO A 9 11.15 -12.06 5.38
CA PRO A 9 10.04 -12.80 5.98
C PRO A 9 9.65 -13.99 5.10
N ARG A 10 9.44 -15.14 5.74
CA ARG A 10 9.08 -16.38 5.05
C ARG A 10 7.62 -16.72 5.32
N ILE A 11 7.09 -17.58 4.47
CA ILE A 11 5.72 -18.08 4.66
C ILE A 11 5.64 -18.76 6.04
N GLY A 12 4.64 -18.35 6.81
CA GLY A 12 4.45 -18.84 8.17
C GLY A 12 5.10 -17.99 9.25
N ASP A 13 5.99 -17.08 8.88
CA ASP A 13 6.59 -16.15 9.85
C ASP A 13 5.59 -15.06 10.24
N PRO A 14 5.67 -14.55 11.49
CA PRO A 14 4.89 -13.37 11.84
C PRO A 14 5.27 -12.18 10.97
N ALA A 15 4.28 -11.40 10.54
CA ALA A 15 4.55 -10.18 9.78
C ALA A 15 5.29 -9.17 10.67
N PRO A 16 6.43 -8.63 10.21
CA PRO A 16 7.13 -7.61 10.98
C PRO A 16 6.24 -6.41 11.28
N ALA A 17 6.18 -6.02 12.55
CA ALA A 17 5.36 -4.91 13.00
C ALA A 17 6.06 -3.58 12.72
N PHE A 18 5.26 -2.56 12.37
CA PHE A 18 5.78 -1.21 12.17
C PHE A 18 4.68 -0.17 12.38
N ARG A 19 5.10 1.08 12.49
CA ARG A 19 4.20 2.22 12.52
C ARG A 19 4.59 3.16 11.38
N ALA A 20 3.62 3.67 10.65
CA ALA A 20 3.89 4.50 9.48
C ALA A 20 2.76 5.50 9.21
N ALA A 21 3.14 6.66 8.64
CA ALA A 21 2.19 7.64 8.14
C ALA A 21 1.62 7.16 6.81
N THR A 22 0.33 7.34 6.62
CA THR A 22 -0.36 6.98 5.39
C THR A 22 -1.29 8.09 4.93
N THR A 23 -1.85 7.93 3.75
CA THR A 23 -2.88 8.84 3.23
C THR A 23 -4.14 8.87 4.09
N GLN A 24 -4.29 7.96 5.03
CA GLN A 24 -5.44 7.86 5.92
C GLN A 24 -5.04 8.01 7.40
N GLY A 25 -3.91 8.65 7.67
CA GLY A 25 -3.39 8.81 9.02
C GLY A 25 -2.34 7.77 9.35
N THR A 26 -1.83 7.84 10.58
CA THR A 26 -0.82 6.89 11.05
C THR A 26 -1.45 5.54 11.36
N ILE A 27 -0.79 4.48 10.91
CA ILE A 27 -1.23 3.11 11.20
C ILE A 27 -0.19 2.38 12.04
N ASN A 28 -0.65 1.43 12.85
CA ASN A 28 0.18 0.45 13.55
C ASN A 28 -0.08 -0.90 12.87
N PHE A 29 0.91 -1.38 12.15
CA PHE A 29 0.77 -2.58 11.33
C PHE A 29 1.43 -3.77 12.04
N PRO A 30 0.82 -4.95 12.08
CA PRO A 30 -0.48 -5.29 11.50
C PRO A 30 -1.66 -5.17 12.47
N VAL A 31 -1.42 -4.71 13.70
CA VAL A 31 -2.42 -4.78 14.78
C VAL A 31 -3.72 -4.04 14.45
N ASP A 32 -3.65 -2.93 13.72
CA ASP A 32 -4.84 -2.17 13.34
C ASP A 32 -5.79 -2.96 12.44
N TYR A 33 -5.29 -4.01 11.82
CA TYR A 33 -6.07 -4.86 10.91
C TYR A 33 -6.23 -6.27 11.45
N SER A 34 -6.16 -6.43 12.76
CA SER A 34 -6.31 -7.74 13.43
C SER A 34 -7.61 -8.43 13.01
N GLY A 35 -7.51 -9.73 12.76
CA GLY A 35 -8.66 -10.53 12.33
C GLY A 35 -8.99 -10.45 10.84
N ARG A 36 -8.17 -9.74 10.07
CA ARG A 36 -8.38 -9.57 8.63
C ARG A 36 -7.18 -10.11 7.85
N TRP A 37 -7.43 -10.52 6.63
CA TRP A 37 -6.37 -10.74 5.66
C TRP A 37 -5.81 -9.39 5.24
N ILE A 38 -4.50 -9.32 5.02
CA ILE A 38 -3.84 -8.07 4.60
C ILE A 38 -2.98 -8.37 3.37
N ILE A 39 -3.12 -7.55 2.34
CA ILE A 39 -2.20 -7.57 1.22
C ILE A 39 -1.39 -6.28 1.30
N LEU A 40 -0.12 -6.40 1.71
CA LEU A 40 0.84 -5.31 1.71
C LEU A 40 1.63 -5.38 0.41
N PHE A 41 1.55 -4.33 -0.39
CA PHE A 41 2.22 -4.32 -1.68
C PHE A 41 2.94 -3.01 -1.93
N SER A 42 4.04 -3.07 -2.66
CA SER A 42 4.82 -1.89 -3.02
C SER A 42 4.72 -1.59 -4.51
N HIS A 43 4.91 -0.31 -4.85
CA HIS A 43 5.04 0.11 -6.23
C HIS A 43 6.28 1.00 -6.38
N PRO A 44 6.91 1.03 -7.57
CA PRO A 44 8.17 1.77 -7.77
C PRO A 44 8.04 3.28 -7.57
N ALA A 45 6.99 3.89 -8.10
CA ALA A 45 6.81 5.34 -8.01
C ALA A 45 5.39 5.75 -8.34
N ASP A 46 4.93 6.83 -7.71
CA ASP A 46 3.65 7.46 -8.03
C ASP A 46 3.70 8.03 -9.47
N PHE A 47 2.55 8.22 -10.07
CA PHE A 47 2.39 8.84 -11.40
C PHE A 47 3.00 8.06 -12.57
N THR A 48 3.45 6.83 -12.36
CA THR A 48 3.90 5.99 -13.47
C THR A 48 2.71 5.29 -14.11
N PRO A 49 2.72 5.05 -15.45
CA PRO A 49 1.54 4.49 -16.13
C PRO A 49 1.10 3.12 -15.62
N VAL A 50 2.02 2.21 -15.42
CA VAL A 50 1.70 0.85 -14.95
C VAL A 50 1.16 0.88 -13.54
N CYS A 51 1.81 1.63 -12.64
CA CYS A 51 1.35 1.76 -11.26
C CYS A 51 -0.03 2.39 -11.19
N THR A 52 -0.29 3.40 -12.02
CA THR A 52 -1.58 4.07 -12.06
C THR A 52 -2.68 3.11 -12.48
N SER A 53 -2.48 2.32 -13.53
CA SER A 53 -3.49 1.37 -13.98
C SER A 53 -3.75 0.28 -12.95
N GLU A 54 -2.70 -0.20 -12.27
CA GLU A 54 -2.83 -1.18 -11.20
C GLU A 54 -3.62 -0.64 -10.02
N PHE A 55 -3.32 0.60 -9.60
CA PHE A 55 -4.04 1.24 -8.50
C PHE A 55 -5.50 1.50 -8.84
N MET A 56 -5.80 1.88 -10.06
CA MET A 56 -7.18 2.03 -10.51
C MET A 56 -7.92 0.71 -10.46
N THR A 57 -7.28 -0.37 -10.87
CA THR A 57 -7.85 -1.72 -10.81
C THR A 57 -8.12 -2.15 -9.38
N PHE A 58 -7.16 -1.96 -8.49
CA PHE A 58 -7.36 -2.27 -7.05
C PHE A 58 -8.45 -1.39 -6.45
N GLY A 59 -8.48 -0.11 -6.80
CA GLY A 59 -9.52 0.80 -6.35
C GLY A 59 -10.92 0.37 -6.78
N LYS A 60 -11.05 -0.12 -7.98
CA LYS A 60 -12.31 -0.65 -8.50
C LYS A 60 -12.72 -1.93 -7.76
N MET A 61 -11.74 -2.74 -7.38
CA MET A 61 -11.97 -4.04 -6.74
C MET A 61 -12.00 -4.00 -5.21
N GLN A 62 -11.76 -2.83 -4.60
CA GLN A 62 -11.58 -2.77 -3.13
C GLN A 62 -12.81 -3.25 -2.36
N LYS A 63 -14.00 -3.06 -2.90
CA LYS A 63 -15.21 -3.58 -2.27
C LYS A 63 -15.23 -5.10 -2.24
N GLU A 64 -14.75 -5.73 -3.30
CA GLU A 64 -14.65 -7.19 -3.37
C GLU A 64 -13.65 -7.73 -2.36
N PHE A 65 -12.52 -7.03 -2.17
CA PHE A 65 -11.56 -7.38 -1.12
C PHE A 65 -12.16 -7.24 0.27
N GLU A 66 -12.93 -6.17 0.51
CA GLU A 66 -13.63 -5.99 1.78
C GLU A 66 -14.61 -7.12 2.07
N GLU A 67 -15.35 -7.57 1.07
CA GLU A 67 -16.27 -8.69 1.20
C GLU A 67 -15.55 -9.99 1.59
N LEU A 68 -14.28 -10.11 1.21
CA LEU A 68 -13.44 -11.23 1.60
C LEU A 68 -12.69 -10.98 2.92
N ASN A 69 -13.05 -9.94 3.64
CA ASN A 69 -12.39 -9.52 4.87
C ASN A 69 -10.89 -9.29 4.66
N CYS A 70 -10.54 -8.63 3.56
CA CYS A 70 -9.17 -8.36 3.17
C CYS A 70 -8.92 -6.87 3.08
N GLN A 71 -7.84 -6.40 3.72
CA GLN A 71 -7.37 -5.01 3.67
C GLN A 71 -6.20 -4.89 2.70
N LEU A 72 -6.29 -3.93 1.78
CA LEU A 72 -5.19 -3.55 0.93
C LEU A 72 -4.38 -2.43 1.60
N VAL A 73 -3.07 -2.51 1.55
CA VAL A 73 -2.16 -1.48 2.05
C VAL A 73 -1.02 -1.34 1.05
N GLY A 74 -0.92 -0.18 0.44
CA GLY A 74 0.14 0.09 -0.53
C GLY A 74 1.28 0.89 0.09
N LEU A 75 2.46 0.84 -0.53
CA LEU A 75 3.58 1.69 -0.13
C LEU A 75 4.52 1.96 -1.30
N SER A 76 5.19 3.10 -1.22
CA SER A 76 6.36 3.38 -2.04
C SER A 76 7.24 4.37 -1.31
N VAL A 77 8.42 4.64 -1.88
CA VAL A 77 9.37 5.61 -1.30
C VAL A 77 9.00 7.07 -1.58
N ASP A 78 7.92 7.32 -2.29
CA ASP A 78 7.41 8.68 -2.46
C ASP A 78 6.79 9.19 -1.17
N GLY A 79 6.79 10.50 -1.00
CA GLY A 79 6.26 11.13 0.20
C GLY A 79 4.74 11.24 0.21
N LEU A 80 4.21 11.55 1.37
CA LEU A 80 2.78 11.66 1.60
C LEU A 80 2.10 12.67 0.67
N SER A 81 2.74 13.81 0.42
CA SER A 81 2.21 14.83 -0.48
C SER A 81 2.05 14.30 -1.91
N SER A 82 3.03 13.53 -2.39
CA SER A 82 2.97 12.88 -3.69
C SER A 82 1.84 11.89 -3.76
N HIS A 83 1.70 11.05 -2.73
CA HIS A 83 0.62 10.05 -2.66
C HIS A 83 -0.75 10.71 -2.72
N ILE A 84 -0.96 11.75 -1.93
CA ILE A 84 -2.24 12.47 -1.88
C ILE A 84 -2.55 13.09 -3.25
N ALA A 85 -1.56 13.73 -3.87
CA ALA A 85 -1.72 14.35 -5.18
C ALA A 85 -2.03 13.31 -6.26
N TRP A 86 -1.34 12.15 -6.22
CA TRP A 86 -1.55 11.08 -7.17
C TRP A 86 -2.96 10.47 -7.06
N LEU A 87 -3.40 10.17 -5.83
CA LEU A 87 -4.74 9.61 -5.63
C LEU A 87 -5.83 10.59 -6.04
N ARG A 88 -5.63 11.88 -5.81
CA ARG A 88 -6.55 12.92 -6.27
C ARG A 88 -6.60 12.95 -7.80
N THR A 89 -5.45 12.91 -8.45
CA THR A 89 -5.35 12.92 -9.92
C THR A 89 -6.03 11.69 -10.51
N ILE A 90 -5.84 10.52 -9.90
CA ILE A 90 -6.53 9.29 -10.31
C ILE A 90 -8.04 9.49 -10.26
N ARG A 91 -8.55 10.04 -9.17
CA ARG A 91 -9.99 10.24 -9.00
C ARG A 91 -10.56 11.26 -9.99
N GLU A 92 -9.85 12.35 -10.23
CA GLU A 92 -10.41 13.51 -10.95
C GLU A 92 -10.09 13.51 -12.44
N ARG A 93 -8.96 12.95 -12.85
CA ARG A 93 -8.44 13.19 -14.21
C ARG A 93 -8.04 11.93 -14.98
N MET A 94 -7.86 10.81 -14.33
CA MET A 94 -7.36 9.62 -15.00
C MET A 94 -8.49 8.67 -15.36
N HIS A 95 -8.38 8.09 -16.53
CA HIS A 95 -9.24 6.98 -16.90
C HIS A 95 -8.40 5.90 -17.58
N PHE A 96 -8.82 4.68 -17.45
CA PHE A 96 -8.15 3.53 -18.05
C PHE A 96 -9.21 2.49 -18.39
N ARG A 97 -9.35 2.17 -19.69
CA ARG A 97 -10.39 1.28 -20.19
C ARG A 97 -11.76 1.82 -19.79
N ASP A 98 -12.53 1.06 -19.01
CA ASP A 98 -13.87 1.44 -18.53
C ASP A 98 -13.84 2.08 -17.14
N MET A 99 -12.64 2.39 -16.62
CA MET A 99 -12.49 2.94 -15.28
C MET A 99 -12.33 4.45 -15.31
N ASP A 100 -13.20 5.13 -14.58
CA ASP A 100 -13.22 6.57 -14.40
C ASP A 100 -13.55 6.90 -12.97
N ASN A 101 -13.08 8.04 -12.49
CA ASN A 101 -13.40 8.54 -11.16
C ASN A 101 -13.16 7.52 -10.06
N ILE A 102 -12.08 6.77 -10.17
CA ILE A 102 -11.74 5.74 -9.18
C ILE A 102 -11.23 6.41 -7.91
N GLU A 103 -11.93 6.17 -6.80
CA GLU A 103 -11.52 6.61 -5.48
C GLU A 103 -10.81 5.48 -4.76
N VAL A 104 -9.50 5.64 -4.58
CA VAL A 104 -8.69 4.66 -3.84
C VAL A 104 -8.90 4.91 -2.35
N GLN A 105 -9.52 3.96 -1.65
CA GLN A 105 -9.87 4.08 -0.24
C GLN A 105 -8.96 3.30 0.70
N PHE A 106 -8.03 2.52 0.17
CA PHE A 106 -7.05 1.85 1.02
C PHE A 106 -5.86 2.78 1.30
N PRO A 107 -5.17 2.60 2.45
CA PRO A 107 -4.06 3.47 2.82
C PRO A 107 -2.83 3.24 1.94
N LEU A 108 -2.12 4.33 1.69
CA LEU A 108 -0.87 4.33 0.94
C LEU A 108 0.22 4.89 1.86
N ILE A 109 1.18 4.04 2.21
CA ILE A 109 2.23 4.37 3.17
C ILE A 109 3.29 5.27 2.54
N ASP A 110 3.66 6.33 3.29
CA ASP A 110 4.84 7.15 3.02
C ASP A 110 6.06 6.39 3.55
N ASP A 111 6.87 5.88 2.65
CA ASP A 111 8.09 5.14 3.01
C ASP A 111 9.36 5.83 2.50
N VAL A 112 9.40 7.15 2.58
CA VAL A 112 10.55 7.96 2.16
C VAL A 112 11.84 7.50 2.84
N SER A 113 11.75 7.10 4.11
CA SER A 113 12.91 6.59 4.87
C SER A 113 13.33 5.19 4.46
N MET A 114 12.51 4.48 3.69
CA MET A 114 12.69 3.08 3.31
C MET A 114 12.63 2.11 4.49
N ASN A 115 12.12 2.55 5.63
CA ASN A 115 12.06 1.70 6.83
C ASN A 115 11.23 0.44 6.61
N VAL A 116 10.03 0.59 6.06
CA VAL A 116 9.15 -0.56 5.82
C VAL A 116 9.71 -1.44 4.73
N SER A 117 10.19 -0.83 3.64
CA SER A 117 10.79 -1.58 2.52
C SER A 117 11.97 -2.43 2.99
N ARG A 118 12.83 -1.89 3.85
CA ARG A 118 13.97 -2.64 4.40
C ARG A 118 13.51 -3.72 5.36
N LEU A 119 12.55 -3.41 6.20
CA LEU A 119 12.02 -4.37 7.18
C LEU A 119 11.48 -5.62 6.50
N TYR A 120 10.82 -5.45 5.37
CA TYR A 120 10.25 -6.56 4.59
C TYR A 120 11.18 -7.07 3.49
N ARG A 121 12.38 -6.53 3.40
CA ARG A 121 13.38 -6.90 2.38
C ARG A 121 12.86 -6.75 0.96
N MET A 122 12.13 -5.67 0.73
CA MET A 122 11.61 -5.33 -0.60
C MET A 122 12.65 -4.61 -1.47
N ILE A 123 13.77 -4.23 -0.85
CA ILE A 123 14.90 -3.59 -1.52
C ILE A 123 16.20 -4.23 -1.08
#